data_1103b95f2d97108cbb7e98e754791444
#
_entry.id   1103b95f2d97108cbb7e98e754791444
#
_cell.length_a   1.000
_cell.length_b   1.000
_cell.length_c   1.000
_cell.angle_alpha   90.00
_cell.angle_beta   90.00
_cell.angle_gamma   90.00
#
_symmetry.space_group_name_H-M   'P 1'
#
loop_
_entity.id
_entity.type
_entity.pdbx_description
1 polymer ?
#
loop_
_entity_poly.entity_id
_entity_poly.type
_entity_poly.pdbx_seq_one_letter_code
_entity_poly.pdbx_strand_id
1 'polypeptide(L)'
;MIIMRKSYMPGVYQSTDKLGFVIANDYRLLQVMSRFGISLGFGEKTIAEVCRQCGVDADTFLTIINYVKDGAENRPQRVEMVKVESVLGYLKRTHTYFLGYLFPNIRFHLLNAIDCSVQNEIAFLVLKFFDEYVEEVRRHMEYEETTVYAYVEKLLEGELVAIDSSHLLSRHHEAIESKLKELKNLFMQYYPQTEKNEKLNAVIVSIYQAEEELSIHSLVEDNIFVPAVKRLEHQTKMKQPESEHTQNTTVTPNEEQLSDREKEIVVCVAKGLSNKEIADQLCLSINTVTTHRRNIARKLQIHSAAGITIYAIVNKLVTLNEVNI
;
A
#
# COMPACT_ATOMS: atom_id res chain seq x y z
N MET A 1 23.28 35.81 -3.49
CA MET A 1 23.05 34.34 -3.61
C MET A 1 23.24 33.77 -2.21
N ILE A 2 22.17 33.73 -1.42
CA ILE A 2 22.21 33.20 -0.05
C ILE A 2 21.97 31.72 -0.17
N ILE A 3 23.04 30.94 -0.01
CA ILE A 3 22.96 29.51 0.21
C ILE A 3 22.33 29.34 1.58
N MET A 4 21.01 29.10 1.62
CA MET A 4 20.35 28.65 2.86
C MET A 4 20.98 27.30 3.22
N ARG A 5 21.88 27.32 4.19
CA ARG A 5 22.30 26.11 4.89
C ARG A 5 21.03 25.44 5.41
N LYS A 6 20.75 24.20 4.97
CA LYS A 6 19.79 23.32 5.64
C LYS A 6 20.17 23.33 7.13
N SER A 7 19.49 24.13 7.93
CA SER A 7 19.57 24.00 9.38
C SER A 7 18.76 22.74 9.72
N TYR A 8 19.46 21.63 9.71
CA TYR A 8 18.97 20.36 10.23
C TYR A 8 18.57 20.61 11.68
N MET A 9 17.28 20.67 11.98
CA MET A 9 16.80 20.69 13.36
C MET A 9 16.87 19.25 13.87
N PRO A 10 17.81 18.92 14.76
CA PRO A 10 17.79 17.66 15.48
C PRO A 10 16.67 17.75 16.51
N GLY A 11 15.52 17.13 16.24
CA GLY A 11 14.39 17.14 17.16
C GLY A 11 13.06 16.81 16.47
N VAL A 12 12.15 16.31 17.27
CA VAL A 12 10.76 16.03 16.89
C VAL A 12 10.00 17.36 16.78
N TYR A 13 9.27 17.58 15.70
CA TYR A 13 8.37 18.73 15.58
C TYR A 13 7.32 18.71 16.68
N GLN A 14 7.05 19.89 17.24
CA GLN A 14 6.12 20.06 18.36
C GLN A 14 4.92 20.95 17.96
N SER A 15 3.85 20.83 18.71
CA SER A 15 2.62 21.62 18.46
C SER A 15 2.83 23.14 18.52
N THR A 16 3.86 23.59 19.22
CA THR A 16 4.27 25.01 19.37
C THR A 16 5.12 25.53 18.21
N ASP A 17 5.62 24.65 17.33
CA ASP A 17 6.43 25.08 16.20
C ASP A 17 5.57 25.78 15.16
N LYS A 18 6.14 26.82 14.54
CA LYS A 18 5.47 27.52 13.44
C LYS A 18 5.39 26.65 12.21
N LEU A 19 4.20 26.45 11.66
CA LEU A 19 3.99 25.57 10.52
C LEU A 19 4.82 26.02 9.30
N GLY A 20 4.91 27.33 9.06
CA GLY A 20 5.73 27.88 7.97
C GLY A 20 7.21 27.51 8.09
N PHE A 21 7.75 27.49 9.31
CA PHE A 21 9.12 27.07 9.56
C PHE A 21 9.32 25.56 9.29
N VAL A 22 8.37 24.73 9.72
CA VAL A 22 8.39 23.26 9.50
C VAL A 22 8.42 22.97 7.99
N ILE A 23 7.54 23.59 7.21
CA ILE A 23 7.49 23.42 5.75
C ILE A 23 8.75 23.96 5.05
N ALA A 24 9.30 25.08 5.51
CA ALA A 24 10.54 25.62 4.94
C ALA A 24 11.75 24.69 5.14
N ASN A 25 11.75 23.89 6.20
CA ASN A 25 12.80 22.88 6.45
C ASN A 25 12.58 21.60 5.66
N ASP A 26 11.34 21.19 5.45
CA ASP A 26 11.00 19.98 4.67
C ASP A 26 9.74 20.23 3.82
N TYR A 27 9.94 20.56 2.56
CA TYR A 27 8.83 20.84 1.63
C TYR A 27 7.94 19.62 1.35
N ARG A 28 8.42 18.38 1.60
CA ARG A 28 7.62 17.15 1.43
C ARG A 28 6.39 17.17 2.33
N LEU A 29 6.48 17.86 3.46
CA LEU A 29 5.37 18.01 4.40
C LEU A 29 4.21 18.87 3.84
N LEU A 30 4.40 19.61 2.73
CA LEU A 30 3.31 20.24 1.99
C LEU A 30 2.26 19.23 1.54
N GLN A 31 2.71 18.06 1.10
CA GLN A 31 1.81 16.99 0.67
C GLN A 31 1.03 16.46 1.86
N VAL A 32 1.71 16.16 2.97
CA VAL A 32 1.04 15.71 4.20
C VAL A 32 0.00 16.72 4.65
N MET A 33 0.37 18.00 4.72
CA MET A 33 -0.52 19.10 5.08
C MET A 33 -1.77 19.14 4.18
N SER A 34 -1.57 19.05 2.86
CA SER A 34 -2.66 19.05 1.88
C SER A 34 -3.62 17.87 2.09
N ARG A 35 -3.09 16.65 2.43
CA ARG A 35 -3.91 15.47 2.73
C ARG A 35 -4.74 15.61 4.00
N PHE A 36 -4.31 16.45 4.94
CA PHE A 36 -5.13 16.84 6.08
C PHE A 36 -6.15 17.95 5.76
N GLY A 37 -6.17 18.45 4.52
CA GLY A 37 -7.05 19.56 4.12
C GLY A 37 -6.59 20.93 4.63
N ILE A 38 -5.35 21.06 5.04
CA ILE A 38 -4.76 22.32 5.48
C ILE A 38 -4.30 23.10 4.24
N SER A 39 -4.91 24.27 4.02
CA SER A 39 -4.57 25.17 2.91
C SER A 39 -3.38 26.07 3.24
N LEU A 40 -2.73 26.60 2.21
CA LEU A 40 -1.72 27.64 2.36
C LEU A 40 -2.32 28.93 2.94
N GLY A 41 -1.47 29.84 3.43
CA GLY A 41 -1.92 31.11 4.01
C GLY A 41 -2.06 31.09 5.53
N PHE A 42 -1.45 30.14 6.20
CA PHE A 42 -1.46 30.00 7.66
C PHE A 42 -0.60 31.06 8.40
N GLY A 43 0.24 31.81 7.70
CA GLY A 43 1.08 32.92 8.27
C GLY A 43 2.06 32.39 9.33
N GLU A 44 2.15 33.14 10.44
CA GLU A 44 3.06 32.86 11.56
C GLU A 44 2.47 31.89 12.61
N LYS A 45 1.37 31.19 12.28
CA LYS A 45 0.66 30.31 13.21
C LYS A 45 1.44 29.05 13.52
N THR A 46 1.27 28.58 14.75
CA THR A 46 1.79 27.30 15.20
C THR A 46 1.00 26.14 14.62
N ILE A 47 1.59 24.94 14.65
CA ILE A 47 0.91 23.68 14.25
C ILE A 47 -0.41 23.53 15.03
N ALA A 48 -0.40 23.74 16.35
CA ALA A 48 -1.62 23.63 17.17
C ALA A 48 -2.72 24.61 16.74
N GLU A 49 -2.37 25.85 16.40
CA GLU A 49 -3.32 26.86 15.96
C GLU A 49 -3.93 26.51 14.60
N VAL A 50 -3.10 26.07 13.66
CA VAL A 50 -3.55 25.67 12.32
C VAL A 50 -4.44 24.41 12.41
N CYS A 51 -4.01 23.38 13.13
CA CYS A 51 -4.80 22.16 13.31
C CYS A 51 -6.17 22.46 13.92
N ARG A 52 -6.23 23.30 14.96
CA ARG A 52 -7.49 23.73 15.59
C ARG A 52 -8.40 24.46 14.62
N GLN A 53 -7.87 25.36 13.78
CA GLN A 53 -8.65 26.10 12.80
C GLN A 53 -9.22 25.26 11.70
N CYS A 54 -8.48 24.21 11.30
CA CYS A 54 -8.87 23.30 10.22
C CYS A 54 -9.63 22.06 10.73
N GLY A 55 -9.87 21.92 12.05
CA GLY A 55 -10.50 20.73 12.63
C GLY A 55 -9.65 19.48 12.52
N VAL A 56 -8.32 19.62 12.42
CA VAL A 56 -7.37 18.52 12.31
C VAL A 56 -6.89 18.10 13.70
N ASP A 57 -6.79 16.80 13.94
CA ASP A 57 -6.21 16.26 15.17
C ASP A 57 -4.69 16.51 15.19
N ALA A 58 -4.23 17.32 16.14
CA ALA A 58 -2.85 17.75 16.19
C ALA A 58 -1.86 16.62 16.51
N ASP A 59 -2.25 15.66 17.36
CA ASP A 59 -1.39 14.53 17.71
C ASP A 59 -1.22 13.58 16.52
N THR A 60 -2.29 13.31 15.77
CA THR A 60 -2.23 12.53 14.53
C THR A 60 -1.37 13.23 13.48
N PHE A 61 -1.57 14.53 13.27
CA PHE A 61 -0.78 15.32 12.33
C PHE A 61 0.70 15.30 12.68
N LEU A 62 1.05 15.55 13.96
CA LEU A 62 2.42 15.52 14.45
C LEU A 62 3.07 14.15 14.34
N THR A 63 2.32 13.09 14.62
CA THR A 63 2.84 11.71 14.46
C THR A 63 3.24 11.44 13.01
N ILE A 64 2.39 11.81 12.05
CA ILE A 64 2.65 11.58 10.63
C ILE A 64 3.80 12.45 10.11
N ILE A 65 3.82 13.78 10.40
CA ILE A 65 4.90 14.64 9.89
C ILE A 65 6.28 14.29 10.47
N ASN A 66 6.34 13.88 11.74
CA ASN A 66 7.59 13.44 12.34
C ASN A 66 8.05 12.10 11.74
N TYR A 67 7.11 11.17 11.51
CA TYR A 67 7.43 9.91 10.89
C TYR A 67 7.96 10.10 9.45
N VAL A 68 7.31 10.95 8.65
CA VAL A 68 7.76 11.30 7.29
C VAL A 68 9.14 11.97 7.30
N LYS A 69 9.40 12.85 8.27
CA LYS A 69 10.70 13.50 8.44
C LYS A 69 11.82 12.51 8.74
N ASP A 70 11.58 11.60 9.68
CA ASP A 70 12.59 10.68 10.20
C ASP A 70 12.87 9.53 9.23
N GLY A 71 11.94 9.26 8.29
CA GLY A 71 12.05 8.22 7.26
C GLY A 71 11.69 6.82 7.77
N ALA A 72 11.62 5.88 6.82
CA ALA A 72 11.15 4.51 7.03
C ALA A 72 11.96 3.67 8.04
N GLU A 73 13.20 4.04 8.30
CA GLU A 73 14.09 3.30 9.22
C GLU A 73 13.70 3.48 10.69
N ASN A 74 12.91 4.51 10.99
CA ASN A 74 12.51 4.83 12.35
C ASN A 74 11.07 4.37 12.61
N ARG A 75 10.80 3.90 13.83
CA ARG A 75 9.42 3.59 14.23
C ARG A 75 8.67 4.88 14.52
N PRO A 76 7.40 5.01 14.09
CA PRO A 76 6.61 6.19 14.41
C PRO A 76 6.43 6.29 15.94
N GLN A 77 6.65 7.50 16.46
CA GLN A 77 6.48 7.77 17.87
C GLN A 77 5.01 8.16 18.16
N ARG A 78 4.52 7.88 19.37
CA ARG A 78 3.21 8.30 19.85
C ARG A 78 2.02 7.77 19.04
N VAL A 79 2.15 6.57 18.43
CA VAL A 79 1.06 5.93 17.67
C VAL A 79 -0.18 5.71 18.53
N GLU A 80 -0.01 5.58 19.85
CA GLU A 80 -1.10 5.46 20.82
C GLU A 80 -2.01 6.70 20.90
N MET A 81 -1.49 7.89 20.53
CA MET A 81 -2.24 9.15 20.52
C MET A 81 -3.03 9.38 19.22
N VAL A 82 -2.79 8.55 18.21
CA VAL A 82 -3.37 8.71 16.88
C VAL A 82 -4.85 8.36 16.88
N LYS A 83 -5.68 9.22 16.26
CA LYS A 83 -7.09 8.95 15.98
C LYS A 83 -7.25 8.25 14.64
N VAL A 84 -7.84 7.06 14.68
CA VAL A 84 -8.09 6.24 13.47
C VAL A 84 -8.86 7.00 12.41
N GLU A 85 -9.91 7.71 12.80
CA GLU A 85 -10.74 8.57 11.97
C GLU A 85 -9.92 9.63 11.19
N SER A 86 -8.94 10.27 11.87
CA SER A 86 -8.08 11.28 11.26
C SER A 86 -7.10 10.69 10.24
N VAL A 87 -6.52 9.52 10.54
CA VAL A 87 -5.63 8.80 9.59
C VAL A 87 -6.44 8.28 8.41
N LEU A 88 -7.60 7.69 8.63
CA LEU A 88 -8.51 7.24 7.58
C LEU A 88 -8.86 8.37 6.61
N GLY A 89 -9.19 9.55 7.15
CA GLY A 89 -9.45 10.73 6.33
C GLY A 89 -8.23 11.20 5.53
N TYR A 90 -7.03 11.09 6.10
CA TYR A 90 -5.76 11.35 5.42
C TYR A 90 -5.53 10.38 4.26
N LEU A 91 -5.69 9.09 4.47
CA LEU A 91 -5.49 8.04 3.46
C LEU A 91 -6.50 8.17 2.31
N LYS A 92 -7.78 8.38 2.57
CA LYS A 92 -8.80 8.62 1.54
C LYS A 92 -8.49 9.82 0.65
N ARG A 93 -8.05 10.93 1.25
CA ARG A 93 -7.62 12.11 0.48
C ARG A 93 -6.35 11.86 -0.32
N THR A 94 -5.49 10.98 0.15
CA THR A 94 -4.28 10.56 -0.57
C THR A 94 -4.67 9.76 -1.83
N HIS A 95 -5.61 8.81 -1.76
CA HIS A 95 -6.14 8.10 -2.92
C HIS A 95 -6.77 9.05 -3.95
N THR A 96 -7.61 9.97 -3.48
CA THR A 96 -8.22 11.01 -4.34
C THR A 96 -7.17 11.83 -5.08
N TYR A 97 -6.09 12.18 -4.42
CA TYR A 97 -5.00 12.92 -5.05
C TYR A 97 -4.25 12.09 -6.09
N PHE A 98 -3.87 10.85 -5.77
CA PHE A 98 -3.16 9.99 -6.72
C PHE A 98 -3.99 9.76 -7.99
N LEU A 99 -5.23 9.31 -7.82
CA LEU A 99 -6.08 8.92 -8.93
C LEU A 99 -6.72 10.11 -9.66
N GLY A 100 -7.03 11.19 -8.94
CA GLY A 100 -7.72 12.35 -9.50
C GLY A 100 -6.79 13.45 -10.00
N TYR A 101 -5.54 13.52 -9.53
CA TYR A 101 -4.62 14.60 -9.88
C TYR A 101 -3.24 14.13 -10.35
N LEU A 102 -2.51 13.36 -9.54
CA LEU A 102 -1.09 13.08 -9.79
C LEU A 102 -0.89 12.25 -11.06
N PHE A 103 -1.51 11.09 -11.14
CA PHE A 103 -1.36 10.21 -12.32
C PHE A 103 -1.94 10.80 -13.59
N PRO A 104 -3.12 11.45 -13.61
CA PRO A 104 -3.59 12.17 -14.78
C PRO A 104 -2.61 13.25 -15.26
N ASN A 105 -1.98 14.00 -14.35
CA ASN A 105 -0.97 15.00 -14.72
C ASN A 105 0.29 14.37 -15.29
N ILE A 106 0.83 13.32 -14.67
CA ILE A 106 1.99 12.61 -15.20
C ILE A 106 1.68 12.08 -16.60
N ARG A 107 0.51 11.47 -16.79
CA ARG A 107 0.07 10.98 -18.11
C ARG A 107 -0.02 12.08 -19.15
N PHE A 108 -0.61 13.21 -18.80
CA PHE A 108 -0.72 14.37 -19.69
C PHE A 108 0.66 14.89 -20.11
N HIS A 109 1.58 15.04 -19.15
CA HIS A 109 2.94 15.47 -19.45
C HIS A 109 3.74 14.43 -20.23
N LEU A 110 3.52 13.15 -19.97
CA LEU A 110 4.14 12.05 -20.71
C LEU A 110 3.71 12.07 -22.18
N LEU A 111 2.41 12.22 -22.46
CA LEU A 111 1.90 12.37 -23.83
C LEU A 111 2.50 13.58 -24.57
N ASN A 112 2.74 14.69 -23.87
CA ASN A 112 3.34 15.89 -24.43
C ASN A 112 4.87 15.81 -24.59
N ALA A 113 5.51 14.87 -23.89
CA ALA A 113 6.95 14.65 -23.96
C ALA A 113 7.34 13.60 -25.00
N ILE A 114 6.44 12.67 -25.29
CA ILE A 114 6.64 11.62 -26.27
C ILE A 114 6.22 12.16 -27.66
N ASP A 115 7.13 12.09 -28.62
CA ASP A 115 6.79 12.39 -30.02
C ASP A 115 6.03 11.22 -30.64
N CYS A 116 4.70 11.32 -30.65
CA CYS A 116 3.83 10.32 -31.28
C CYS A 116 3.78 10.45 -32.83
N SER A 117 4.44 11.44 -33.43
CA SER A 117 4.47 11.66 -34.90
C SER A 117 5.43 10.71 -35.62
N VAL A 118 6.43 10.20 -34.92
CA VAL A 118 7.33 9.15 -35.37
C VAL A 118 6.77 7.80 -34.92
N GLN A 119 6.80 6.76 -35.77
CA GLN A 119 6.44 5.40 -35.38
C GLN A 119 7.42 4.87 -34.33
N ASN A 120 7.29 5.38 -33.11
CA ASN A 120 8.11 5.00 -31.97
C ASN A 120 7.35 3.96 -31.15
N GLU A 121 7.52 2.70 -31.52
CA GLU A 121 6.92 1.56 -30.83
C GLU A 121 7.24 1.55 -29.33
N ILE A 122 8.45 2.00 -28.94
CA ILE A 122 8.89 2.06 -27.55
C ILE A 122 8.11 3.13 -26.77
N ALA A 123 7.86 4.30 -27.38
CA ALA A 123 7.07 5.35 -26.76
C ALA A 123 5.64 4.88 -26.46
N PHE A 124 5.02 4.15 -27.40
CA PHE A 124 3.71 3.56 -27.20
C PHE A 124 3.71 2.50 -26.08
N LEU A 125 4.72 1.62 -26.06
CA LEU A 125 4.84 0.59 -25.02
C LEU A 125 5.02 1.19 -23.63
N VAL A 126 5.82 2.25 -23.50
CA VAL A 126 6.02 2.95 -22.21
C VAL A 126 4.74 3.60 -21.73
N LEU A 127 3.97 4.25 -22.62
CA LEU A 127 2.66 4.82 -22.27
C LEU A 127 1.67 3.74 -21.84
N LYS A 128 1.61 2.65 -22.58
CA LYS A 128 0.76 1.49 -22.22
C LYS A 128 1.15 0.91 -20.86
N PHE A 129 2.44 0.75 -20.60
CA PHE A 129 2.93 0.26 -19.31
C PHE A 129 2.52 1.21 -18.15
N PHE A 130 2.63 2.53 -18.37
CA PHE A 130 2.18 3.51 -17.40
C PHE A 130 0.67 3.41 -17.13
N ASP A 131 -0.15 3.27 -18.18
CA ASP A 131 -1.60 3.13 -18.03
C ASP A 131 -1.97 1.83 -17.28
N GLU A 132 -1.30 0.72 -17.59
CA GLU A 132 -1.48 -0.55 -16.87
C GLU A 132 -1.07 -0.46 -15.40
N TYR A 133 0.01 0.26 -15.11
CA TYR A 133 0.45 0.54 -13.75
C TYR A 133 -0.59 1.35 -12.97
N VAL A 134 -1.09 2.44 -13.55
CA VAL A 134 -2.12 3.28 -12.92
C VAL A 134 -3.39 2.50 -12.64
N GLU A 135 -3.78 1.61 -13.55
CA GLU A 135 -4.97 0.75 -13.36
C GLU A 135 -4.78 -0.26 -12.24
N GLU A 136 -3.56 -0.77 -12.02
CA GLU A 136 -3.26 -1.64 -10.89
C GLU A 136 -3.33 -0.89 -9.56
N VAL A 137 -2.74 0.31 -9.51
CA VAL A 137 -2.85 1.18 -8.33
C VAL A 137 -4.31 1.53 -8.03
N ARG A 138 -5.11 1.83 -9.08
CA ARG A 138 -6.55 2.09 -8.94
C ARG A 138 -7.27 0.91 -8.28
N ARG A 139 -7.08 -0.30 -8.80
CA ARG A 139 -7.73 -1.51 -8.26
C ARG A 139 -7.33 -1.78 -6.81
N HIS A 140 -6.08 -1.51 -6.47
CA HIS A 140 -5.58 -1.65 -5.11
C HIS A 140 -6.27 -0.64 -4.17
N MET A 141 -6.29 0.64 -4.52
CA MET A 141 -6.95 1.68 -3.71
C MET A 141 -8.47 1.50 -3.62
N GLU A 142 -9.13 1.05 -4.68
CA GLU A 142 -10.56 0.71 -4.67
C GLU A 142 -10.86 -0.46 -3.73
N TYR A 143 -10.00 -1.48 -3.71
CA TYR A 143 -10.13 -2.58 -2.74
C TYR A 143 -10.00 -2.07 -1.30
N GLU A 144 -9.06 -1.19 -1.04
CA GLU A 144 -8.89 -0.61 0.29
C GLU A 144 -10.09 0.22 0.71
N GLU A 145 -10.60 1.08 -0.16
CA GLU A 145 -11.77 1.90 0.13
C GLU A 145 -13.04 1.08 0.37
N THR A 146 -13.28 0.09 -0.48
CA THR A 146 -14.54 -0.70 -0.42
C THR A 146 -14.51 -1.80 0.64
N THR A 147 -13.33 -2.26 1.04
CA THR A 147 -13.19 -3.41 1.95
C THR A 147 -12.57 -3.00 3.28
N VAL A 148 -11.37 -2.43 3.26
CA VAL A 148 -10.60 -2.13 4.48
C VAL A 148 -11.19 -0.90 5.19
N TYR A 149 -11.37 0.19 4.46
CA TYR A 149 -11.86 1.44 5.06
C TYR A 149 -13.34 1.34 5.45
N ALA A 150 -14.15 0.64 4.65
CA ALA A 150 -15.54 0.36 5.03
C ALA A 150 -15.66 -0.49 6.31
N TYR A 151 -14.74 -1.44 6.50
CA TYR A 151 -14.63 -2.19 7.77
C TYR A 151 -14.28 -1.27 8.95
N VAL A 152 -13.30 -0.39 8.76
CA VAL A 152 -12.86 0.54 9.81
C VAL A 152 -13.93 1.55 10.16
N GLU A 153 -14.73 2.02 9.19
CA GLU A 153 -15.88 2.91 9.44
C GLU A 153 -16.92 2.25 10.34
N LYS A 154 -17.29 1.00 10.08
CA LYS A 154 -18.18 0.22 10.96
C LYS A 154 -17.61 0.05 12.36
N LEU A 155 -16.31 -0.20 12.45
CA LEU A 155 -15.62 -0.32 13.73
C LEU A 155 -15.65 1.00 14.53
N LEU A 156 -15.53 2.15 13.85
CA LEU A 156 -15.68 3.48 14.47
C LEU A 156 -17.11 3.74 14.97
N GLU A 157 -18.13 3.17 14.32
CA GLU A 157 -19.51 3.19 14.76
C GLU A 157 -19.79 2.22 15.93
N GLY A 158 -18.79 1.43 16.33
CA GLY A 158 -18.88 0.45 17.43
C GLY A 158 -19.41 -0.91 17.00
N GLU A 159 -19.54 -1.16 15.71
CA GLU A 159 -19.93 -2.45 15.15
C GLU A 159 -18.74 -3.41 15.05
N LEU A 160 -18.81 -4.56 15.72
CA LEU A 160 -17.86 -5.66 15.52
C LEU A 160 -18.34 -6.53 14.37
N VAL A 161 -17.64 -6.48 13.26
CA VAL A 161 -17.87 -7.40 12.15
C VAL A 161 -16.99 -8.64 12.36
N ALA A 162 -17.58 -9.82 12.29
CA ALA A 162 -16.86 -11.10 12.43
C ALA A 162 -16.01 -11.40 11.17
N ILE A 163 -15.00 -10.56 10.94
CA ILE A 163 -14.02 -10.71 9.85
C ILE A 163 -12.64 -10.90 10.48
N ASP A 164 -11.85 -11.79 9.91
CA ASP A 164 -10.43 -11.89 10.27
C ASP A 164 -9.67 -10.67 9.73
N SER A 165 -9.56 -9.65 10.57
CA SER A 165 -8.90 -8.38 10.25
C SER A 165 -7.42 -8.55 9.91
N SER A 166 -6.78 -9.65 10.34
CA SER A 166 -5.38 -9.91 10.03
C SER A 166 -5.13 -10.07 8.55
N HIS A 167 -6.09 -10.62 7.79
CA HIS A 167 -6.03 -10.75 6.35
C HIS A 167 -6.39 -9.47 5.60
N LEU A 168 -7.35 -8.69 6.12
CA LEU A 168 -7.72 -7.40 5.54
C LEU A 168 -6.59 -6.39 5.60
N LEU A 169 -5.84 -6.42 6.70
CA LEU A 169 -4.76 -5.50 7.00
C LEU A 169 -3.39 -5.99 6.53
N SER A 170 -3.29 -7.19 5.92
CA SER A 170 -2.03 -7.69 5.35
C SER A 170 -1.90 -7.28 3.88
N ARG A 171 -0.74 -6.77 3.47
CA ARG A 171 -0.63 -6.00 2.25
C ARG A 171 0.42 -6.44 1.25
N HIS A 172 0.18 -6.05 -0.01
CA HIS A 172 1.02 -6.34 -1.15
C HIS A 172 1.46 -5.05 -1.88
N HIS A 173 2.09 -4.10 -1.16
CA HIS A 173 2.65 -2.90 -1.77
C HIS A 173 3.86 -3.18 -2.66
N GLU A 174 4.62 -4.25 -2.36
CA GLU A 174 5.84 -4.64 -3.09
C GLU A 174 5.65 -4.77 -4.61
N ALA A 175 4.49 -5.28 -5.05
CA ALA A 175 4.20 -5.45 -6.47
C ALA A 175 4.04 -4.10 -7.20
N ILE A 176 3.39 -3.13 -6.55
CA ILE A 176 3.16 -1.77 -7.08
C ILE A 176 4.49 -1.01 -7.15
N GLU A 177 5.30 -1.07 -6.10
CA GLU A 177 6.61 -0.42 -6.05
C GLU A 177 7.58 -1.01 -7.09
N SER A 178 7.58 -2.33 -7.26
CA SER A 178 8.42 -3.03 -8.25
C SER A 178 8.12 -2.59 -9.68
N LYS A 179 6.84 -2.43 -10.04
CA LYS A 179 6.43 -1.99 -11.38
C LYS A 179 6.83 -0.55 -11.69
N LEU A 180 6.74 0.34 -10.71
CA LEU A 180 7.17 1.73 -10.92
C LEU A 180 8.69 1.82 -11.13
N LYS A 181 9.45 0.99 -10.42
CA LYS A 181 10.89 0.84 -10.64
C LYS A 181 11.20 0.31 -12.05
N GLU A 182 10.43 -0.67 -12.51
CA GLU A 182 10.56 -1.20 -13.88
C GLU A 182 10.28 -0.12 -14.92
N LEU A 183 9.22 0.67 -14.75
CA LEU A 183 8.90 1.80 -15.63
C LEU A 183 10.06 2.79 -15.76
N LYS A 184 10.67 3.16 -14.62
CA LYS A 184 11.85 4.05 -14.62
C LYS A 184 13.03 3.44 -15.38
N ASN A 185 13.28 2.14 -15.20
CA ASN A 185 14.33 1.43 -15.93
C ASN A 185 14.08 1.40 -17.43
N LEU A 186 12.83 1.26 -17.89
CA LEU A 186 12.47 1.33 -19.30
C LEU A 186 12.86 2.68 -19.90
N PHE A 187 12.59 3.78 -19.23
CA PHE A 187 13.02 5.11 -19.69
C PHE A 187 14.54 5.25 -19.72
N MET A 188 15.25 4.79 -18.71
CA MET A 188 16.69 4.97 -18.59
C MET A 188 17.50 4.11 -19.56
N GLN A 189 17.03 2.90 -19.86
CA GLN A 189 17.81 1.91 -20.60
C GLN A 189 17.39 1.76 -22.05
N TYR A 190 16.10 1.91 -22.34
CA TYR A 190 15.54 1.51 -23.63
C TYR A 190 14.88 2.64 -24.41
N TYR A 191 14.63 3.80 -23.77
CA TYR A 191 14.05 4.92 -24.51
C TYR A 191 15.06 5.46 -25.53
N PRO A 192 14.66 5.70 -26.78
CA PRO A 192 15.59 6.15 -27.81
C PRO A 192 16.29 7.45 -27.43
N GLN A 193 17.59 7.53 -27.67
CA GLN A 193 18.34 8.76 -27.50
C GLN A 193 17.89 9.75 -28.58
N THR A 194 17.08 10.71 -28.17
CA THR A 194 16.71 11.87 -28.99
C THR A 194 17.45 13.09 -28.47
N GLU A 195 17.52 14.15 -29.31
CA GLU A 195 18.05 15.44 -28.84
C GLU A 195 17.32 15.87 -27.55
N LYS A 196 17.99 16.68 -26.72
CA LYS A 196 17.59 17.15 -25.39
C LYS A 196 16.06 17.19 -25.16
N ASN A 197 15.52 16.23 -24.44
CA ASN A 197 14.10 16.21 -24.11
C ASN A 197 13.86 16.65 -22.67
N GLU A 198 13.85 17.95 -22.42
CA GLU A 198 13.61 18.54 -21.10
C GLU A 198 12.22 18.17 -20.55
N LYS A 199 11.22 18.00 -21.41
CA LYS A 199 9.87 17.59 -21.01
C LYS A 199 9.88 16.17 -20.47
N LEU A 200 10.59 15.26 -21.12
CA LEU A 200 10.70 13.88 -20.63
C LEU A 200 11.45 13.80 -19.30
N ASN A 201 12.52 14.58 -19.13
CA ASN A 201 13.23 14.69 -17.87
C ASN A 201 12.31 15.17 -16.74
N ALA A 202 11.45 16.16 -16.99
CA ALA A 202 10.48 16.64 -16.02
C ALA A 202 9.44 15.56 -15.64
N VAL A 203 8.99 14.77 -16.61
CA VAL A 203 8.09 13.63 -16.37
C VAL A 203 8.76 12.57 -15.48
N ILE A 204 10.01 12.22 -15.80
CA ILE A 204 10.76 11.24 -15.00
C ILE A 204 10.92 11.72 -13.55
N VAL A 205 11.23 13.01 -13.35
CA VAL A 205 11.27 13.60 -12.00
C VAL A 205 9.92 13.46 -11.29
N SER A 206 8.81 13.71 -11.99
CA SER A 206 7.45 13.55 -11.43
C SER A 206 7.14 12.09 -11.08
N ILE A 207 7.64 11.12 -11.85
CA ILE A 207 7.52 9.68 -11.55
C ILE A 207 8.31 9.32 -10.27
N TYR A 208 9.53 9.85 -10.08
CA TYR A 208 10.29 9.67 -8.85
C TYR A 208 9.58 10.26 -7.63
N GLN A 209 8.97 11.45 -7.78
CA GLN A 209 8.18 12.06 -6.73
C GLN A 209 6.93 11.23 -6.40
N ALA A 210 6.25 10.70 -7.40
CA ALA A 210 5.11 9.80 -7.21
C ALA A 210 5.49 8.53 -6.45
N GLU A 211 6.65 7.95 -6.74
CA GLU A 211 7.17 6.79 -6.01
C GLU A 211 7.44 7.12 -4.54
N GLU A 212 8.08 8.25 -4.26
CA GLU A 212 8.32 8.69 -2.88
C GLU A 212 7.01 8.90 -2.11
N GLU A 213 6.01 9.55 -2.73
CA GLU A 213 4.71 9.79 -2.12
C GLU A 213 3.93 8.48 -1.88
N LEU A 214 3.97 7.52 -2.82
CA LEU A 214 3.37 6.20 -2.65
C LEU A 214 4.04 5.42 -1.51
N SER A 215 5.36 5.46 -1.44
CA SER A 215 6.11 4.82 -0.34
C SER A 215 5.73 5.42 1.02
N ILE A 216 5.61 6.74 1.12
CA ILE A 216 5.13 7.42 2.33
C ILE A 216 3.71 6.96 2.68
N HIS A 217 2.82 6.85 1.69
CA HIS A 217 1.45 6.36 1.89
C HIS A 217 1.44 4.95 2.49
N SER A 218 2.15 4.00 1.88
CA SER A 218 2.29 2.63 2.37
C SER A 218 2.86 2.58 3.79
N LEU A 219 3.89 3.39 4.08
CA LEU A 219 4.51 3.46 5.40
C LEU A 219 3.55 3.98 6.48
N VAL A 220 2.77 5.03 6.18
CA VAL A 220 1.75 5.56 7.11
C VAL A 220 0.69 4.52 7.37
N GLU A 221 0.28 3.81 6.34
CA GLU A 221 -0.73 2.78 6.44
C GLU A 221 -0.26 1.60 7.28
N ASP A 222 0.89 1.04 7.00
CA ASP A 222 1.42 -0.14 7.68
C ASP A 222 1.84 0.14 9.13
N ASN A 223 2.47 1.31 9.38
CA ASN A 223 3.10 1.59 10.67
C ASN A 223 2.27 2.50 11.60
N ILE A 224 1.26 3.19 11.08
CA ILE A 224 0.41 4.08 11.88
C ILE A 224 -1.05 3.62 11.85
N PHE A 225 -1.64 3.45 10.65
CA PHE A 225 -3.05 3.12 10.51
C PHE A 225 -3.37 1.72 11.02
N VAL A 226 -2.68 0.69 10.53
CA VAL A 226 -2.92 -0.71 10.93
C VAL A 226 -2.78 -0.92 12.43
N PRO A 227 -1.73 -0.44 13.12
CA PRO A 227 -1.63 -0.53 14.58
C PRO A 227 -2.74 0.23 15.31
N ALA A 228 -3.16 1.40 14.80
CA ALA A 228 -4.26 2.16 15.39
C ALA A 228 -5.60 1.45 15.26
N VAL A 229 -5.89 0.82 14.11
CA VAL A 229 -7.09 0.00 13.88
C VAL A 229 -7.11 -1.21 14.81
N LYS A 230 -6.00 -1.96 14.94
CA LYS A 230 -5.90 -3.11 15.85
C LYS A 230 -6.19 -2.72 17.30
N ARG A 231 -5.72 -1.55 17.72
CA ARG A 231 -6.03 -1.01 19.06
C ARG A 231 -7.52 -0.69 19.22
N LEU A 232 -8.14 -0.07 18.19
CA LEU A 232 -9.57 0.23 18.19
C LEU A 232 -10.41 -1.04 18.26
N GLU A 233 -10.07 -2.09 17.51
CA GLU A 233 -10.71 -3.40 17.58
C GLU A 233 -10.69 -3.98 18.98
N HIS A 234 -9.53 -3.96 19.63
CA HIS A 234 -9.38 -4.47 20.99
C HIS A 234 -10.27 -3.68 21.98
N GLN A 235 -10.30 -2.36 21.85
CA GLN A 235 -11.13 -1.50 22.69
C GLN A 235 -12.63 -1.75 22.47
N THR A 236 -13.06 -1.98 21.23
CA THR A 236 -14.45 -2.26 20.87
C THR A 236 -14.88 -3.63 21.39
N LYS A 237 -14.03 -4.64 21.30
CA LYS A 237 -14.26 -5.98 21.90
C LYS A 237 -14.44 -5.93 23.42
N MET A 238 -13.66 -5.11 24.11
CA MET A 238 -13.77 -4.98 25.57
C MET A 238 -15.03 -4.23 26.05
N LYS A 239 -15.65 -3.43 25.18
CA LYS A 239 -16.86 -2.66 25.51
C LYS A 239 -18.17 -3.42 25.33
N GLN A 240 -18.17 -4.53 24.59
CA GLN A 240 -19.37 -5.38 24.43
C GLN A 240 -19.36 -6.45 25.53
N PRO A 241 -20.37 -6.52 26.41
CA PRO A 241 -20.47 -7.61 27.37
C PRO A 241 -20.64 -8.92 26.60
N GLU A 242 -19.89 -9.93 27.03
CA GLU A 242 -19.90 -11.28 26.48
C GLU A 242 -21.33 -11.82 26.41
N SER A 243 -21.94 -11.80 25.25
CA SER A 243 -23.02 -12.72 24.94
C SER A 243 -22.35 -14.05 24.56
N GLU A 244 -22.47 -15.00 25.48
CA GLU A 244 -22.03 -16.37 25.31
C GLU A 244 -22.45 -16.95 23.96
N HIS A 245 -21.50 -17.12 23.07
CA HIS A 245 -21.52 -18.21 22.09
C HIS A 245 -20.12 -18.83 22.07
N THR A 246 -19.97 -19.73 23.05
CA THR A 246 -18.96 -20.77 23.06
C THR A 246 -19.08 -21.61 21.80
N GLN A 247 -18.24 -21.35 20.83
CA GLN A 247 -17.76 -22.42 19.98
C GLN A 247 -16.24 -22.42 20.07
N ASN A 248 -15.79 -23.27 20.99
CA ASN A 248 -14.44 -23.76 21.08
C ASN A 248 -14.02 -24.32 19.71
N THR A 249 -13.22 -23.57 19.01
CA THR A 249 -12.22 -24.16 18.14
C THR A 249 -10.88 -23.76 18.71
N THR A 250 -10.38 -24.61 19.58
CA THR A 250 -9.00 -24.66 19.99
C THR A 250 -8.14 -24.82 18.75
N VAL A 251 -7.64 -23.69 18.23
CA VAL A 251 -6.52 -23.70 17.29
C VAL A 251 -5.27 -23.72 18.16
N THR A 252 -4.75 -24.92 18.36
CA THR A 252 -3.41 -25.13 18.89
C THR A 252 -2.39 -24.42 17.98
N PRO A 253 -1.42 -23.69 18.56
CA PRO A 253 -0.34 -23.10 17.79
C PRO A 253 0.70 -24.18 17.49
N ASN A 254 0.55 -24.85 16.35
CA ASN A 254 1.61 -25.63 15.72
C ASN A 254 1.07 -26.22 14.40
N GLU A 255 1.25 -25.51 13.29
CA GLU A 255 1.19 -26.11 11.96
C GLU A 255 1.64 -25.08 10.90
N GLU A 256 2.94 -24.75 10.91
CA GLU A 256 3.61 -24.07 9.80
C GLU A 256 3.86 -25.02 8.60
N GLN A 257 3.55 -26.32 8.75
CA GLN A 257 3.77 -27.31 7.68
C GLN A 257 2.46 -27.63 6.94
N LEU A 258 2.60 -27.85 5.62
CA LEU A 258 1.47 -28.34 4.81
C LEU A 258 1.06 -29.74 5.25
N SER A 259 -0.24 -29.96 5.39
CA SER A 259 -0.80 -31.31 5.55
C SER A 259 -0.55 -32.15 4.28
N ASP A 260 -0.61 -33.46 4.39
CA ASP A 260 -0.41 -34.33 3.23
C ASP A 260 -1.43 -34.05 2.12
N ARG A 261 -2.66 -33.69 2.50
CA ARG A 261 -3.70 -33.31 1.55
C ARG A 261 -3.39 -31.99 0.84
N GLU A 262 -2.81 -31.05 1.54
CA GLU A 262 -2.35 -29.78 0.95
C GLU A 262 -1.16 -29.99 0.01
N LYS A 263 -0.25 -30.92 0.34
CA LYS A 263 0.87 -31.31 -0.55
C LYS A 263 0.37 -31.94 -1.85
N GLU A 264 -0.64 -32.84 -1.79
CA GLU A 264 -1.27 -33.41 -2.98
C GLU A 264 -1.86 -32.30 -3.89
N ILE A 265 -2.53 -31.34 -3.31
CA ILE A 265 -3.08 -30.20 -4.07
C ILE A 265 -1.97 -29.34 -4.66
N VAL A 266 -0.88 -29.08 -3.92
CA VAL A 266 0.31 -28.37 -4.42
C VAL A 266 0.88 -29.08 -5.64
N VAL A 267 1.00 -30.39 -5.62
CA VAL A 267 1.45 -31.21 -6.77
C VAL A 267 0.52 -31.06 -7.97
N CYS A 268 -0.78 -31.11 -7.76
CA CYS A 268 -1.78 -30.93 -8.82
C CYS A 268 -1.71 -29.52 -9.44
N VAL A 269 -1.57 -28.48 -8.61
CA VAL A 269 -1.41 -27.09 -9.06
C VAL A 269 -0.13 -26.92 -9.88
N ALA A 270 0.97 -27.51 -9.41
CA ALA A 270 2.25 -27.48 -10.12
C ALA A 270 2.20 -28.18 -11.49
N LYS A 271 1.35 -29.20 -11.64
CA LYS A 271 1.07 -29.88 -12.92
C LYS A 271 0.09 -29.10 -13.83
N GLY A 272 -0.36 -27.90 -13.42
CA GLY A 272 -1.22 -27.04 -14.23
C GLY A 272 -2.71 -27.40 -14.20
N LEU A 273 -3.16 -28.24 -13.25
CA LEU A 273 -4.56 -28.66 -13.18
C LEU A 273 -5.46 -27.54 -12.65
N SER A 274 -6.64 -27.39 -13.25
CA SER A 274 -7.70 -26.49 -12.77
C SER A 274 -8.37 -27.02 -11.50
N ASN A 275 -9.07 -26.16 -10.75
CA ASN A 275 -9.77 -26.57 -9.54
C ASN A 275 -10.77 -27.71 -9.77
N LYS A 276 -11.38 -27.78 -10.96
CA LYS A 276 -12.31 -28.85 -11.34
C LYS A 276 -11.57 -30.15 -11.51
N GLU A 277 -10.47 -30.16 -12.26
CA GLU A 277 -9.65 -31.38 -12.50
C GLU A 277 -9.03 -31.87 -11.20
N ILE A 278 -8.58 -30.99 -10.30
CA ILE A 278 -8.09 -31.35 -8.96
C ILE A 278 -9.21 -32.00 -8.14
N ALA A 279 -10.43 -31.41 -8.18
CA ALA A 279 -11.58 -31.98 -7.47
C ALA A 279 -11.91 -33.41 -7.97
N ASP A 280 -11.93 -33.61 -9.28
CA ASP A 280 -12.20 -34.90 -9.90
C ASP A 280 -11.08 -35.91 -9.56
N GLN A 281 -9.81 -35.52 -9.67
CA GLN A 281 -8.67 -36.39 -9.42
C GLN A 281 -8.54 -36.82 -7.95
N LEU A 282 -8.84 -35.88 -7.03
CA LEU A 282 -8.69 -36.11 -5.59
C LEU A 282 -9.99 -36.51 -4.90
N CYS A 283 -11.08 -36.73 -5.64
CA CYS A 283 -12.42 -37.06 -5.14
C CYS A 283 -12.92 -36.02 -4.09
N LEU A 284 -12.78 -34.74 -4.40
CA LEU A 284 -13.21 -33.64 -3.56
C LEU A 284 -14.29 -32.78 -4.24
N SER A 285 -14.96 -31.91 -3.47
CA SER A 285 -15.75 -30.83 -4.05
C SER A 285 -14.84 -29.67 -4.51
N ILE A 286 -15.27 -28.92 -5.54
CA ILE A 286 -14.55 -27.72 -6.00
C ILE A 286 -14.38 -26.70 -4.84
N ASN A 287 -15.39 -26.57 -3.98
CA ASN A 287 -15.33 -25.70 -2.81
C ASN A 287 -14.26 -26.16 -1.80
N THR A 288 -14.11 -27.47 -1.61
CA THR A 288 -13.07 -28.05 -0.75
C THR A 288 -11.68 -27.77 -1.31
N VAL A 289 -11.48 -27.93 -2.62
CA VAL A 289 -10.21 -27.58 -3.29
C VAL A 289 -9.89 -26.11 -3.13
N THR A 290 -10.89 -25.24 -3.32
CA THR A 290 -10.72 -23.78 -3.14
C THR A 290 -10.32 -23.43 -1.70
N THR A 291 -10.90 -24.09 -0.71
CA THR A 291 -10.55 -23.90 0.70
C THR A 291 -9.12 -24.36 1.00
N HIS A 292 -8.72 -25.53 0.50
CA HIS A 292 -7.33 -26.00 0.66
C HIS A 292 -6.33 -25.08 -0.04
N ARG A 293 -6.61 -24.60 -1.25
CA ARG A 293 -5.74 -23.63 -1.93
C ARG A 293 -5.57 -22.34 -1.15
N ARG A 294 -6.64 -21.85 -0.50
CA ARG A 294 -6.57 -20.69 0.40
C ARG A 294 -5.68 -20.96 1.61
N ASN A 295 -5.80 -22.15 2.23
CA ASN A 295 -4.97 -22.56 3.37
C ASN A 295 -3.50 -22.71 2.97
N ILE A 296 -3.23 -23.32 1.80
CA ILE A 296 -1.88 -23.44 1.22
C ILE A 296 -1.27 -22.04 1.01
N ALA A 297 -2.01 -21.14 0.36
CA ALA A 297 -1.55 -19.78 0.12
C ALA A 297 -1.20 -19.06 1.44
N ARG A 298 -2.03 -19.23 2.47
CA ARG A 298 -1.79 -18.68 3.81
C ARG A 298 -0.55 -19.30 4.48
N LYS A 299 -0.40 -20.63 4.47
CA LYS A 299 0.73 -21.32 5.11
C LYS A 299 2.06 -21.02 4.43
N LEU A 300 2.07 -20.98 3.10
CA LEU A 300 3.28 -20.76 2.31
C LEU A 300 3.59 -19.28 2.05
N GLN A 301 2.64 -18.39 2.29
CA GLN A 301 2.72 -16.97 1.87
C GLN A 301 2.94 -16.82 0.35
N ILE A 302 2.39 -17.77 -0.44
CA ILE A 302 2.50 -17.83 -1.90
C ILE A 302 1.10 -17.85 -2.50
N HIS A 303 0.78 -16.85 -3.31
CA HIS A 303 -0.57 -16.65 -3.85
C HIS A 303 -0.70 -16.97 -5.35
N SER A 304 0.41 -17.05 -6.09
CA SER A 304 0.42 -17.37 -7.52
C SER A 304 0.62 -18.87 -7.79
N ALA A 305 0.00 -19.37 -8.86
CA ALA A 305 0.23 -20.74 -9.31
C ALA A 305 1.72 -20.99 -9.63
N ALA A 306 2.39 -20.02 -10.26
CA ALA A 306 3.82 -20.10 -10.54
C ALA A 306 4.65 -20.20 -9.26
N GLY A 307 4.33 -19.41 -8.23
CA GLY A 307 4.99 -19.49 -6.93
C GLY A 307 4.80 -20.83 -6.25
N ILE A 308 3.58 -21.40 -6.29
CA ILE A 308 3.29 -22.75 -5.78
C ILE A 308 4.09 -23.81 -6.55
N THR A 309 4.24 -23.65 -7.87
CA THR A 309 5.04 -24.54 -8.71
C THR A 309 6.53 -24.48 -8.33
N ILE A 310 7.08 -23.30 -8.12
CA ILE A 310 8.47 -23.12 -7.66
C ILE A 310 8.65 -23.78 -6.28
N TYR A 311 7.72 -23.56 -5.36
CA TYR A 311 7.74 -24.21 -4.05
C TYR A 311 7.75 -25.74 -4.18
N ALA A 312 6.90 -26.29 -5.05
CA ALA A 312 6.81 -27.74 -5.28
C ALA A 312 8.13 -28.34 -5.82
N ILE A 313 8.80 -27.62 -6.74
CA ILE A 313 10.10 -28.03 -7.30
C ILE A 313 11.20 -27.97 -6.23
N VAL A 314 11.32 -26.86 -5.51
CA VAL A 314 12.35 -26.67 -4.48
C VAL A 314 12.22 -27.71 -3.35
N ASN A 315 10.98 -28.04 -2.95
CA ASN A 315 10.71 -29.03 -1.92
C ASN A 315 10.63 -30.48 -2.47
N LYS A 316 11.00 -30.69 -3.74
CA LYS A 316 11.05 -32.01 -4.40
C LYS A 316 9.70 -32.76 -4.41
N LEU A 317 8.60 -32.02 -4.41
CA LEU A 317 7.24 -32.53 -4.54
C LEU A 317 6.91 -32.90 -6.00
N VAL A 318 7.54 -32.18 -6.95
CA VAL A 318 7.48 -32.43 -8.39
C VAL A 318 8.86 -32.23 -9.02
N THR A 319 9.10 -32.87 -10.16
CA THR A 319 10.30 -32.60 -10.99
C THR A 319 9.97 -31.60 -12.09
N LEU A 320 10.99 -30.93 -12.63
CA LEU A 320 10.82 -29.92 -13.69
C LEU A 320 10.11 -30.47 -14.94
N ASN A 321 10.30 -31.79 -15.24
CA ASN A 321 9.68 -32.45 -16.37
C ASN A 321 8.19 -32.80 -16.19
N GLU A 322 7.66 -32.64 -14.96
CA GLU A 322 6.26 -32.91 -14.63
C GLU A 322 5.40 -31.65 -14.62
N VAL A 323 6.03 -30.49 -14.82
CA VAL A 323 5.37 -29.21 -14.80
C VAL A 323 4.95 -28.83 -16.21
N ASN A 324 3.65 -28.62 -16.44
CA ASN A 324 3.13 -28.01 -17.66
C ASN A 324 3.19 -26.49 -17.52
N ILE A 325 4.14 -25.87 -18.21
CA ILE A 325 4.28 -24.41 -18.29
C ILE A 325 3.51 -23.90 -19.51
#